data_4657809c56fa381f9e8c6e39af4197dc
#
_entry.id   4657809c56fa381f9e8c6e39af4197dc
#
_cell.length_a   1.000
_cell.length_b   1.000
_cell.length_c   1.000
_cell.angle_alpha   90.00
_cell.angle_beta   90.00
_cell.angle_gamma   90.00
#
_symmetry.space_group_name_H-M   'P 1'
#
loop_
_entity.id
_entity.type
_entity.pdbx_description
1 polymer ?
#
loop_
_entity_poly.entity_id
_entity_poly.type
_entity_poly.pdbx_seq_one_letter_code
_entity_poly.pdbx_strand_id
1 'polypeptide(L)'
;MIPLDRCAIVLLSLLLASCARNVVIDKSSGQEVVKTSSSFDPKQLAKSDIDRVADTFRRELFGNIRVLAEKLYRRNPREWKKGGYQSLEVALDKLLDPRTGWRSASLRGKRGTDAILLSLQVDFTGDRVAAFINGLGGMLNAAFDNKT
;
A
#
# COMPACT_ATOMS: atom_id res chain seq x y z
N MET A 1 62.42 6.71 8.28
CA MET A 1 61.22 7.59 8.20
C MET A 1 60.26 6.99 7.17
N ILE A 2 59.18 6.39 7.62
CA ILE A 2 58.13 5.87 6.72
C ILE A 2 57.27 7.06 6.33
N PRO A 3 57.06 7.35 5.03
CA PRO A 3 56.28 8.49 4.62
C PRO A 3 54.82 8.36 5.08
N LEU A 4 54.30 9.42 5.68
CA LEU A 4 52.93 9.50 6.27
C LEU A 4 51.85 9.04 5.33
N ASP A 5 52.00 9.22 4.02
CA ASP A 5 51.07 8.85 2.97
C ASP A 5 50.84 7.33 2.88
N ARG A 6 51.86 6.53 3.14
CA ARG A 6 51.71 5.05 3.11
C ARG A 6 50.94 4.51 4.31
N CYS A 7 51.09 5.14 5.49
CA CYS A 7 50.31 4.77 6.67
C CYS A 7 48.82 5.12 6.52
N ALA A 8 48.52 6.26 5.88
CA ALA A 8 47.13 6.68 5.62
C ALA A 8 46.41 5.72 4.67
N ILE A 9 47.12 5.24 3.62
CA ILE A 9 46.55 4.29 2.66
C ILE A 9 46.27 2.92 3.29
N VAL A 10 47.17 2.44 4.18
CA VAL A 10 47.01 1.18 4.91
C VAL A 10 45.84 1.27 5.90
N LEU A 11 45.69 2.39 6.61
CA LEU A 11 44.57 2.63 7.53
C LEU A 11 43.24 2.70 6.77
N LEU A 12 43.20 3.35 5.61
CA LEU A 12 42.00 3.46 4.78
C LEU A 12 41.59 2.09 4.21
N SER A 13 42.55 1.25 3.82
CA SER A 13 42.24 -0.10 3.34
C SER A 13 41.76 -1.04 4.45
N LEU A 14 42.17 -0.87 5.69
CA LEU A 14 41.69 -1.62 6.85
C LEU A 14 40.24 -1.25 7.23
N LEU A 15 39.85 0.00 7.04
CA LEU A 15 38.49 0.45 7.30
C LEU A 15 37.44 -0.08 6.26
N LEU A 16 37.91 -0.35 5.04
CA LEU A 16 37.06 -0.92 3.98
C LEU A 16 36.87 -2.44 4.11
N ALA A 17 37.67 -3.13 4.91
CA ALA A 17 37.59 -4.57 5.14
C ALA A 17 36.63 -4.97 6.28
N SER A 18 35.95 -3.99 6.91
CA SER A 18 34.91 -4.26 7.92
C SER A 18 33.57 -4.66 7.31
N CYS A 19 33.56 -5.76 6.58
CA CYS A 19 32.31 -6.41 6.16
C CYS A 19 31.69 -7.09 7.40
N ALA A 20 30.53 -6.58 7.83
CA ALA A 20 29.73 -7.20 8.88
C ALA A 20 29.33 -8.63 8.46
N ARG A 21 29.84 -9.63 9.17
CA ARG A 21 29.42 -11.02 9.02
C ARG A 21 28.15 -11.24 9.83
N ASN A 22 27.01 -11.38 9.16
CA ASN A 22 25.81 -11.83 9.82
C ASN A 22 25.83 -13.36 9.90
N VAL A 23 26.03 -13.88 11.12
CA VAL A 23 25.93 -15.30 11.40
C VAL A 23 24.47 -15.64 11.71
N VAL A 24 23.84 -16.40 10.85
CA VAL A 24 22.49 -16.96 11.12
C VAL A 24 22.70 -18.39 11.63
N ILE A 25 22.36 -18.64 12.89
CA ILE A 25 22.43 -19.97 13.50
C ILE A 25 21.11 -20.68 13.19
N ASP A 26 21.16 -21.71 12.37
CA ASP A 26 20.01 -22.61 12.16
C ASP A 26 19.96 -23.64 13.29
N LYS A 27 18.90 -23.57 14.13
CA LYS A 27 18.69 -24.41 15.30
C LYS A 27 18.30 -25.85 15.01
N SER A 28 18.12 -26.23 13.75
CA SER A 28 17.54 -27.55 13.42
C SER A 28 18.54 -28.67 13.16
N SER A 29 19.83 -28.38 12.93
CA SER A 29 20.80 -29.43 12.56
C SER A 29 22.13 -29.42 13.33
N GLY A 30 22.35 -28.51 14.25
CA GLY A 30 23.59 -28.49 15.07
C GLY A 30 24.88 -28.29 14.29
N GLN A 31 24.84 -28.00 13.00
CA GLN A 31 25.99 -27.67 12.16
C GLN A 31 26.05 -26.18 11.86
N GLU A 32 27.16 -25.58 12.16
CA GLU A 32 27.47 -24.18 11.87
C GLU A 32 27.71 -24.00 10.37
N VAL A 33 26.63 -23.68 9.64
CA VAL A 33 26.74 -23.34 8.23
C VAL A 33 26.91 -21.83 8.09
N VAL A 34 28.15 -21.39 7.92
CA VAL A 34 28.46 -20.00 7.61
C VAL A 34 28.00 -19.71 6.18
N LYS A 35 26.74 -19.28 5.99
CA LYS A 35 26.30 -18.71 4.71
C LYS A 35 26.78 -17.27 4.62
N THR A 36 27.94 -17.07 4.02
CA THR A 36 28.39 -15.72 3.62
C THR A 36 27.56 -15.26 2.43
N SER A 37 26.40 -14.67 2.68
CA SER A 37 25.62 -14.02 1.63
C SER A 37 25.55 -12.52 1.91
N SER A 38 26.66 -11.83 1.73
CA SER A 38 26.66 -10.39 1.52
C SER A 38 26.90 -10.09 0.05
N SER A 39 26.00 -10.52 -0.81
CA SER A 39 25.89 -9.92 -2.13
C SER A 39 25.06 -8.64 -1.96
N PHE A 40 25.75 -7.50 -1.85
CA PHE A 40 25.14 -6.20 -2.04
C PHE A 40 24.57 -6.18 -3.47
N ASP A 41 23.26 -6.39 -3.58
CA ASP A 41 22.55 -6.29 -4.85
C ASP A 41 21.93 -4.89 -4.95
N PRO A 42 22.49 -4.00 -5.80
CA PRO A 42 21.94 -2.66 -6.01
C PRO A 42 20.47 -2.69 -6.47
N LYS A 43 20.04 -3.80 -7.11
CA LYS A 43 18.64 -3.99 -7.53
C LYS A 43 17.70 -4.18 -6.36
N GLN A 44 18.14 -4.78 -5.24
CA GLN A 44 17.34 -4.93 -4.04
C GLN A 44 17.13 -3.58 -3.33
N LEU A 45 18.14 -2.70 -3.31
CA LEU A 45 17.99 -1.34 -2.78
C LEU A 45 17.03 -0.51 -3.62
N ALA A 46 17.20 -0.51 -4.94
CA ALA A 46 16.30 0.21 -5.83
C ALA A 46 14.86 -0.30 -5.73
N LYS A 47 14.65 -1.62 -5.60
CA LYS A 47 13.33 -2.21 -5.39
C LYS A 47 12.70 -1.77 -4.07
N SER A 48 13.48 -1.77 -2.98
CA SER A 48 13.02 -1.32 -1.65
C SER A 48 12.59 0.15 -1.65
N ASP A 49 13.30 1.02 -2.34
CA ASP A 49 12.96 2.44 -2.43
C ASP A 49 11.71 2.67 -3.29
N ILE A 50 11.57 1.96 -4.40
CA ILE A 50 10.36 1.99 -5.25
C ILE A 50 9.14 1.51 -4.47
N ASP A 51 9.25 0.39 -3.74
CA ASP A 51 8.15 -0.12 -2.92
C ASP A 51 7.73 0.88 -1.83
N ARG A 52 8.68 1.55 -1.18
CA ARG A 52 8.39 2.60 -0.18
C ARG A 52 7.69 3.82 -0.76
N VAL A 53 8.11 4.25 -1.95
CA VAL A 53 7.45 5.34 -2.68
C VAL A 53 6.04 4.92 -3.08
N ALA A 54 5.87 3.72 -3.62
CA ALA A 54 4.55 3.18 -3.98
C ALA A 54 3.60 3.10 -2.78
N ASP A 55 4.09 2.62 -1.61
CA ASP A 55 3.31 2.57 -0.38
C ASP A 55 2.92 3.96 0.14
N THR A 56 3.78 4.96 -0.06
CA THR A 56 3.48 6.34 0.29
C THR A 56 2.38 6.90 -0.60
N PHE A 57 2.51 6.77 -1.92
CA PHE A 57 1.46 7.17 -2.86
C PHE A 57 0.14 6.47 -2.61
N ARG A 58 0.19 5.18 -2.32
CA ARG A 58 -1.02 4.41 -1.98
C ARG A 58 -1.73 5.02 -0.79
N ARG A 59 -1.04 5.27 0.33
CA ARG A 59 -1.65 5.89 1.53
C ARG A 59 -2.26 7.25 1.23
N GLU A 60 -1.55 8.09 0.49
CA GLU A 60 -2.02 9.40 0.07
C GLU A 60 -3.30 9.30 -0.77
N LEU A 61 -3.32 8.41 -1.76
CA LEU A 61 -4.48 8.21 -2.64
C LEU A 61 -5.71 7.71 -1.88
N PHE A 62 -5.55 6.73 -0.96
CA PHE A 62 -6.67 6.27 -0.16
C PHE A 62 -7.14 7.30 0.86
N GLY A 63 -6.23 8.14 1.39
CA GLY A 63 -6.59 9.32 2.18
C GLY A 63 -7.45 10.30 1.38
N ASN A 64 -7.09 10.56 0.12
CA ASN A 64 -7.84 11.43 -0.77
C ASN A 64 -9.20 10.84 -1.16
N ILE A 65 -9.32 9.50 -1.32
CA ILE A 65 -10.61 8.83 -1.51
C ILE A 65 -11.53 9.06 -0.30
N ARG A 66 -11.02 9.00 0.93
CA ARG A 66 -11.81 9.30 2.14
C ARG A 66 -12.37 10.72 2.10
N VAL A 67 -11.51 11.69 1.79
CA VAL A 67 -11.92 13.10 1.68
C VAL A 67 -12.96 13.29 0.58
N LEU A 68 -12.79 12.62 -0.56
CA LEU A 68 -13.74 12.66 -1.68
C LEU A 68 -15.09 12.06 -1.27
N ALA A 69 -15.09 10.86 -0.66
CA ALA A 69 -16.30 10.19 -0.19
C ALA A 69 -17.07 11.05 0.82
N GLU A 70 -16.37 11.65 1.78
CA GLU A 70 -16.97 12.56 2.75
C GLU A 70 -17.63 13.76 2.09
N LYS A 71 -16.93 14.43 1.16
CA LYS A 71 -17.47 15.57 0.42
C LYS A 71 -18.70 15.21 -0.40
N LEU A 72 -18.69 14.04 -1.06
CA LEU A 72 -19.81 13.56 -1.84
C LEU A 72 -21.03 13.24 -0.96
N TYR A 73 -20.84 12.59 0.17
CA TYR A 73 -21.90 12.29 1.12
C TYR A 73 -22.46 13.55 1.81
N ARG A 74 -21.60 14.53 2.14
CA ARG A 74 -22.07 15.82 2.70
C ARG A 74 -22.93 16.58 1.70
N ARG A 75 -22.63 16.49 0.40
CA ARG A 75 -23.44 17.11 -0.65
C ARG A 75 -24.71 16.33 -0.96
N ASN A 76 -24.69 15.02 -0.78
CA ASN A 76 -25.77 14.12 -1.10
C ASN A 76 -26.14 13.22 0.10
N PRO A 77 -26.67 13.78 1.19
CA PRO A 77 -26.88 13.02 2.43
C PRO A 77 -27.94 11.91 2.27
N ARG A 78 -28.75 11.96 1.22
CA ARG A 78 -29.70 10.88 0.91
C ARG A 78 -28.99 9.57 0.54
N GLU A 79 -27.77 9.64 -0.02
CA GLU A 79 -27.08 8.46 -0.52
C GLU A 79 -26.63 7.55 0.62
N TRP A 80 -25.94 8.05 1.62
CA TRP A 80 -25.52 7.21 2.75
C TRP A 80 -26.71 6.70 3.60
N LYS A 81 -27.82 7.45 3.64
CA LYS A 81 -29.05 7.02 4.33
C LYS A 81 -29.69 5.80 3.68
N LYS A 82 -29.50 5.58 2.37
CA LYS A 82 -29.97 4.37 1.68
C LYS A 82 -29.31 3.09 2.24
N GLY A 83 -28.12 3.19 2.80
CA GLY A 83 -27.44 2.08 3.47
C GLY A 83 -27.93 1.78 4.89
N GLY A 84 -28.88 2.58 5.43
CA GLY A 84 -29.41 2.41 6.78
C GLY A 84 -28.44 2.81 7.89
N TYR A 85 -27.42 3.60 7.57
CA TYR A 85 -26.41 4.02 8.53
C TYR A 85 -26.93 5.11 9.48
N GLN A 86 -26.49 5.07 10.73
CA GLN A 86 -26.91 6.02 11.77
C GLN A 86 -26.22 7.38 11.65
N SER A 87 -25.00 7.41 11.12
CA SER A 87 -24.22 8.64 10.91
C SER A 87 -23.37 8.56 9.65
N LEU A 88 -22.89 9.73 9.22
CA LEU A 88 -21.97 9.86 8.10
C LEU A 88 -20.67 9.12 8.38
N GLU A 89 -20.15 9.20 9.60
CA GLU A 89 -18.90 8.58 10.03
C GLU A 89 -19.02 7.05 9.91
N VAL A 90 -20.11 6.48 10.40
CA VAL A 90 -20.37 5.03 10.29
C VAL A 90 -20.47 4.60 8.82
N ALA A 91 -21.10 5.40 7.98
CA ALA A 91 -21.19 5.13 6.53
C ALA A 91 -19.80 5.14 5.88
N LEU A 92 -18.96 6.14 6.21
CA LEU A 92 -17.60 6.24 5.70
C LEU A 92 -16.71 5.08 6.15
N ASP A 93 -16.76 4.72 7.42
CA ASP A 93 -15.96 3.63 7.96
C ASP A 93 -16.35 2.28 7.34
N LYS A 94 -17.62 2.07 7.07
CA LYS A 94 -18.09 0.88 6.36
C LYS A 94 -17.70 0.87 4.89
N LEU A 95 -17.82 2.01 4.21
CA LEU A 95 -17.46 2.16 2.80
C LEU A 95 -15.97 1.93 2.56
N LEU A 96 -15.14 2.41 3.48
CA LEU A 96 -13.67 2.41 3.34
C LEU A 96 -13.00 1.26 4.10
N ASP A 97 -13.76 0.30 4.62
CA ASP A 97 -13.21 -0.87 5.31
C ASP A 97 -12.45 -1.75 4.29
N PRO A 98 -11.12 -1.92 4.45
CA PRO A 98 -10.32 -2.70 3.52
C PRO A 98 -10.79 -4.15 3.37
N ARG A 99 -11.41 -4.70 4.43
CA ARG A 99 -11.92 -6.07 4.45
C ARG A 99 -13.06 -6.31 3.47
N THR A 100 -13.75 -5.26 3.02
CA THR A 100 -14.82 -5.37 2.02
C THR A 100 -14.29 -5.67 0.63
N GLY A 101 -13.00 -5.42 0.37
CA GLY A 101 -12.37 -5.57 -0.94
C GLY A 101 -13.04 -4.70 -2.02
N TRP A 102 -13.56 -3.54 -1.62
CA TRP A 102 -14.29 -2.61 -2.50
C TRP A 102 -15.51 -3.24 -3.17
N ARG A 103 -16.23 -4.08 -2.41
CA ARG A 103 -17.42 -4.80 -2.88
C ARG A 103 -18.64 -4.36 -2.08
N SER A 104 -19.76 -4.25 -2.78
CA SER A 104 -21.06 -4.03 -2.16
C SER A 104 -22.10 -4.87 -2.88
N ALA A 105 -23.08 -5.39 -2.15
CA ALA A 105 -24.20 -6.15 -2.73
C ALA A 105 -24.97 -5.33 -3.77
N SER A 106 -25.10 -4.01 -3.57
CA SER A 106 -25.76 -3.09 -4.49
C SER A 106 -25.10 -3.00 -5.87
N LEU A 107 -23.80 -3.35 -5.95
CA LEU A 107 -23.05 -3.33 -7.22
C LEU A 107 -23.33 -4.52 -8.12
N ARG A 108 -24.08 -5.55 -7.67
CA ARG A 108 -24.43 -6.74 -8.44
C ARG A 108 -23.19 -7.40 -9.11
N GLY A 109 -22.07 -7.43 -8.40
CA GLY A 109 -20.81 -7.98 -8.90
C GLY A 109 -19.98 -7.04 -9.80
N LYS A 110 -20.50 -5.88 -10.18
CA LYS A 110 -19.75 -4.88 -10.96
C LYS A 110 -18.60 -4.29 -10.17
N ARG A 111 -17.50 -3.99 -10.84
CA ARG A 111 -16.26 -3.45 -10.23
C ARG A 111 -15.64 -2.40 -11.14
N GLY A 112 -14.71 -1.63 -10.58
CA GLY A 112 -13.93 -0.65 -11.33
C GLY A 112 -14.83 0.30 -12.13
N THR A 113 -14.52 0.44 -13.39
CA THR A 113 -15.25 1.32 -14.32
C THR A 113 -16.76 0.99 -14.41
N ASP A 114 -17.12 -0.30 -14.39
CA ASP A 114 -18.54 -0.71 -14.47
C ASP A 114 -19.33 -0.28 -13.23
N ALA A 115 -18.71 -0.28 -12.05
CA ALA A 115 -19.34 0.22 -10.83
C ALA A 115 -19.49 1.75 -10.87
N ILE A 116 -18.51 2.47 -11.41
CA ILE A 116 -18.59 3.91 -11.62
C ILE A 116 -19.72 4.24 -12.59
N LEU A 117 -19.79 3.56 -13.75
CA LEU A 117 -20.86 3.76 -14.73
C LEU A 117 -22.24 3.44 -14.14
N LEU A 118 -22.33 2.37 -13.33
CA LEU A 118 -23.57 2.03 -12.63
C LEU A 118 -24.03 3.16 -11.71
N SER A 119 -23.13 3.83 -11.00
CA SER A 119 -23.45 4.94 -10.10
C SER A 119 -24.09 6.13 -10.80
N LEU A 120 -23.85 6.27 -12.12
CA LEU A 120 -24.35 7.37 -12.95
C LEU A 120 -25.66 7.03 -13.66
N GLN A 121 -26.11 5.77 -13.65
CA GLN A 121 -27.35 5.37 -14.30
C GLN A 121 -28.58 5.95 -13.59
N VAL A 122 -29.53 6.42 -14.35
CA VAL A 122 -30.75 7.08 -13.82
C VAL A 122 -31.56 6.12 -12.96
N ASP A 123 -31.66 4.88 -13.37
CA ASP A 123 -32.42 3.79 -12.74
C ASP A 123 -31.71 3.11 -11.56
N PHE A 124 -30.47 3.49 -11.26
CA PHE A 124 -29.76 2.94 -10.11
C PHE A 124 -30.34 3.47 -8.80
N THR A 125 -30.95 2.59 -8.02
CA THR A 125 -31.62 2.91 -6.76
C THR A 125 -30.73 2.81 -5.54
N GLY A 126 -29.52 2.19 -5.65
CA GLY A 126 -28.56 2.04 -4.57
C GLY A 126 -27.88 3.35 -4.17
N ASP A 127 -26.97 3.24 -3.24
CA ASP A 127 -26.08 4.35 -2.85
C ASP A 127 -25.09 4.65 -3.99
N ARG A 128 -25.30 5.77 -4.67
CA ARG A 128 -24.50 6.21 -5.83
C ARG A 128 -23.09 6.58 -5.42
N VAL A 129 -22.92 7.21 -4.25
CA VAL A 129 -21.61 7.58 -3.73
C VAL A 129 -20.83 6.31 -3.38
N ALA A 130 -21.46 5.36 -2.69
CA ALA A 130 -20.79 4.07 -2.41
C ALA A 130 -20.42 3.33 -3.70
N ALA A 131 -21.29 3.31 -4.70
CA ALA A 131 -21.01 2.66 -5.98
C ALA A 131 -19.79 3.30 -6.68
N PHE A 132 -19.75 4.63 -6.74
CA PHE A 132 -18.66 5.38 -7.34
C PHE A 132 -17.33 5.14 -6.60
N ILE A 133 -17.33 5.27 -5.27
CA ILE A 133 -16.14 5.12 -4.43
C ILE A 133 -15.62 3.67 -4.43
N ASN A 134 -16.51 2.67 -4.40
CA ASN A 134 -16.10 1.26 -4.52
C ASN A 134 -15.47 0.98 -5.90
N GLY A 135 -16.00 1.56 -6.97
CA GLY A 135 -15.41 1.45 -8.29
C GLY A 135 -13.99 2.04 -8.34
N LEU A 136 -13.85 3.28 -7.88
CA LEU A 136 -12.58 3.98 -7.86
C LEU A 136 -11.55 3.30 -6.93
N GLY A 137 -11.95 2.97 -5.70
CA GLY A 137 -11.08 2.30 -4.72
C GLY A 137 -10.65 0.92 -5.20
N GLY A 138 -11.55 0.17 -5.83
CA GLY A 138 -11.21 -1.13 -6.43
C GLY A 138 -10.20 -1.04 -7.56
N MET A 139 -10.28 -0.01 -8.42
CA MET A 139 -9.29 0.25 -9.47
C MET A 139 -7.93 0.61 -8.89
N LEU A 140 -7.90 1.49 -7.90
CA LEU A 140 -6.65 1.87 -7.23
C LEU A 140 -6.04 0.68 -6.49
N ASN A 141 -6.85 -0.11 -5.78
CA ASN A 141 -6.35 -1.29 -5.10
C ASN A 141 -5.73 -2.31 -6.06
N ALA A 142 -6.36 -2.50 -7.23
CA ALA A 142 -5.80 -3.36 -8.28
C ALA A 142 -4.50 -2.80 -8.87
N ALA A 143 -4.37 -1.48 -9.01
CA ALA A 143 -3.15 -0.83 -9.49
C ALA A 143 -1.96 -1.01 -8.53
N PHE A 144 -2.23 -1.23 -7.25
CA PHE A 144 -1.23 -1.54 -6.22
C PHE A 144 -1.19 -3.03 -5.86
N ASP A 145 -1.47 -3.94 -6.81
CA ASP A 145 -1.40 -5.40 -6.65
C ASP A 145 -2.28 -5.95 -5.52
N ASN A 146 -3.40 -5.29 -5.22
CA ASN A 146 -4.32 -5.66 -4.14
C ASN A 146 -3.66 -5.75 -2.75
N LYS A 147 -2.55 -5.05 -2.54
CA LYS A 147 -1.95 -4.92 -1.22
C LYS A 147 -2.89 -4.09 -0.33
N THR A 148 -3.44 -4.71 0.71
CA THR A 148 -4.32 -4.08 1.71
C THR A 148 -3.59 -3.87 3.01
#